data_0417d5e2e0a1da0d6b7db9f24570cf40
#
_entry.id   0417d5e2e0a1da0d6b7db9f24570cf40
#
_cell.length_a   1.000
_cell.length_b   1.000
_cell.length_c   1.000
_cell.angle_alpha   90.00
_cell.angle_beta   90.00
_cell.angle_gamma   90.00
#
_symmetry.space_group_name_H-M   'P 1'
#
loop_
_entity.id
_entity.type
_entity.pdbx_description
1 polymer ?
#
loop_
_entity_poly.entity_id
_entity_poly.type
_entity_poly.pdbx_seq_one_letter_code
_entity_poly.pdbx_strand_id
1 'polypeptide(L)'
;EAFPEPVRSAFPDSGTGTFTYKGPMLPILQLMGNKRPGQNHYARLVMGLKCLAHGTIELVVRERGEETLYDLTHIISNLRLKGKNDAERDISVTISPFFREMYVANRLTWIDVAKRFQIRGSIAKAMYRFCQSHRENPVFRGYIQTLAQALNMDSHAPLKETRRQVREAIAELVEKKVLEKTSILTRGNMVILNRTAEALP
;
A
#
# COMPACT_ATOMS: atom_id res chain seq x y z
N GLU A 1 7.57 -10.65 17.99
CA GLU A 1 7.59 -9.17 17.89
C GLU A 1 6.18 -8.64 17.88
N ALA A 2 5.95 -7.61 18.69
CA ALA A 2 4.62 -7.08 18.91
C ALA A 2 4.27 -6.04 17.83
N PHE A 3 3.00 -6.03 17.38
CA PHE A 3 2.48 -4.97 16.49
C PHE A 3 2.78 -3.58 17.05
N PRO A 4 3.07 -2.59 16.19
CA PRO A 4 3.06 -1.20 16.60
C PRO A 4 1.75 -0.82 17.27
N GLU A 5 1.80 -0.09 18.38
CA GLU A 5 0.64 0.33 19.19
C GLU A 5 -0.60 0.79 18.39
N PRO A 6 -0.49 1.61 17.32
CA PRO A 6 -1.66 2.02 16.55
C PRO A 6 -2.38 0.87 15.86
N VAL A 7 -1.66 -0.20 15.50
CA VAL A 7 -2.24 -1.39 14.85
C VAL A 7 -2.87 -2.31 15.90
N ARG A 8 -2.26 -2.44 17.09
CA ARG A 8 -2.82 -3.18 18.21
C ARG A 8 -4.15 -2.60 18.68
N SER A 9 -4.24 -1.27 18.79
CA SER A 9 -5.48 -0.62 19.22
C SER A 9 -6.60 -0.73 18.19
N ALA A 10 -6.26 -0.74 16.88
CA ALA A 10 -7.25 -0.86 15.80
C ALA A 10 -7.71 -2.32 15.59
N PHE A 11 -6.86 -3.30 15.87
CA PHE A 11 -7.14 -4.72 15.69
C PHE A 11 -6.76 -5.50 16.95
N PRO A 12 -7.56 -5.39 18.04
CA PRO A 12 -7.31 -6.19 19.23
C PRO A 12 -7.31 -7.67 18.85
N ASP A 13 -6.30 -8.38 19.34
CA ASP A 13 -6.17 -9.82 19.09
C ASP A 13 -7.41 -10.53 19.65
N SER A 14 -8.22 -11.08 18.75
CA SER A 14 -9.46 -11.76 19.12
C SER A 14 -9.23 -13.14 19.74
N GLY A 15 -7.98 -13.51 20.02
CA GLY A 15 -7.61 -14.84 20.49
C GLY A 15 -7.76 -15.95 19.43
N THR A 16 -8.45 -15.65 18.34
CA THR A 16 -8.71 -16.59 17.22
C THR A 16 -7.65 -16.53 16.13
N GLY A 17 -6.63 -15.70 16.31
CA GLY A 17 -5.60 -15.50 15.29
C GLY A 17 -6.03 -14.70 14.06
N THR A 18 -7.18 -14.01 14.12
CA THR A 18 -7.70 -13.18 13.02
C THR A 18 -7.69 -11.70 13.38
N PHE A 19 -7.39 -10.85 12.39
CA PHE A 19 -7.50 -9.39 12.55
C PHE A 19 -8.93 -8.95 12.25
N THR A 20 -9.66 -8.54 13.28
CA THR A 20 -11.03 -8.07 13.13
C THR A 20 -11.19 -6.67 13.72
N TYR A 21 -11.61 -5.72 12.88
CA TYR A 21 -12.09 -4.42 13.31
C TYR A 21 -13.60 -4.48 13.53
N LYS A 22 -14.07 -3.95 14.67
CA LYS A 22 -15.51 -3.75 14.97
C LYS A 22 -15.71 -2.35 15.51
N GLY A 23 -16.55 -1.57 14.86
CA GLY A 23 -16.87 -0.22 15.30
C GLY A 23 -17.33 0.71 14.18
N PRO A 24 -17.43 2.01 14.48
CA PRO A 24 -17.86 3.01 13.51
C PRO A 24 -16.82 3.23 12.41
N MET A 25 -17.27 3.72 11.25
CA MET A 25 -16.38 4.00 10.11
C MET A 25 -15.55 5.28 10.27
N LEU A 26 -15.97 6.19 11.16
CA LEU A 26 -15.32 7.49 11.32
C LEU A 26 -13.81 7.41 11.63
N PRO A 27 -13.35 6.58 12.57
CA PRO A 27 -11.91 6.45 12.84
C PRO A 27 -11.11 6.01 11.61
N ILE A 28 -11.64 5.11 10.80
CA ILE A 28 -11.00 4.65 9.57
C ILE A 28 -10.86 5.81 8.58
N LEU A 29 -11.94 6.58 8.37
CA LEU A 29 -11.91 7.74 7.49
C LEU A 29 -10.95 8.82 7.97
N GLN A 30 -10.84 9.03 9.28
CA GLN A 30 -9.87 9.95 9.87
C GLN A 30 -8.43 9.50 9.65
N LEU A 31 -8.13 8.21 9.82
CA LEU A 31 -6.84 7.61 9.47
C LEU A 31 -6.50 7.77 7.99
N MET A 32 -7.52 7.75 7.12
CA MET A 32 -7.39 8.04 5.68
C MET A 32 -7.21 9.53 5.36
N GLY A 33 -7.08 10.41 6.37
CA GLY A 33 -6.87 11.85 6.19
C GLY A 33 -8.14 12.68 6.06
N ASN A 34 -9.33 12.09 6.18
CA ASN A 34 -10.61 12.80 6.11
C ASN A 34 -11.00 13.31 7.49
N LYS A 35 -10.52 14.49 7.88
CA LYS A 35 -10.81 15.08 9.21
C LYS A 35 -12.31 15.30 9.49
N ARG A 36 -13.09 15.65 8.47
CA ARG A 36 -14.55 15.86 8.53
C ARG A 36 -15.21 15.15 7.34
N PRO A 37 -15.42 13.83 7.42
CA PRO A 37 -15.97 13.09 6.31
C PRO A 37 -17.45 13.43 6.10
N GLY A 38 -17.82 13.73 4.85
CA GLY A 38 -19.21 13.82 4.43
C GLY A 38 -19.73 12.46 3.92
N GLN A 39 -21.02 12.37 3.59
CA GLN A 39 -21.68 11.14 3.17
C GLN A 39 -20.97 10.40 2.02
N ASN A 40 -20.44 11.12 1.04
CA ASN A 40 -19.69 10.54 -0.07
C ASN A 40 -18.42 9.78 0.38
N HIS A 41 -17.78 10.19 1.47
CA HIS A 41 -16.60 9.48 1.99
C HIS A 41 -17.00 8.15 2.61
N TYR A 42 -18.12 8.09 3.33
CA TYR A 42 -18.66 6.85 3.88
C TYR A 42 -19.08 5.89 2.77
N ALA A 43 -19.81 6.38 1.75
CA ALA A 43 -20.21 5.57 0.61
C ALA A 43 -19.00 4.97 -0.15
N ARG A 44 -17.95 5.78 -0.36
CA ARG A 44 -16.71 5.31 -0.99
C ARG A 44 -15.97 4.28 -0.14
N LEU A 45 -15.92 4.46 1.18
CA LEU A 45 -15.34 3.46 2.08
C LEU A 45 -16.09 2.14 2.01
N VAL A 46 -17.43 2.18 2.08
CA VAL A 46 -18.28 0.97 1.96
C VAL A 46 -18.05 0.27 0.63
N MET A 47 -18.00 1.04 -0.48
CA MET A 47 -17.75 0.45 -1.80
C MET A 47 -16.34 -0.17 -1.86
N GLY A 48 -15.33 0.52 -1.36
CA GLY A 48 -13.97 -0.02 -1.30
C GLY A 48 -13.87 -1.30 -0.48
N LEU A 49 -14.52 -1.36 0.69
CA LEU A 49 -14.56 -2.56 1.52
C LEU A 49 -15.26 -3.73 0.81
N LYS A 50 -16.36 -3.46 0.09
CA LYS A 50 -17.06 -4.47 -0.73
C LYS A 50 -16.14 -4.97 -1.86
N CYS A 51 -15.45 -4.07 -2.58
CA CYS A 51 -14.51 -4.47 -3.62
C CYS A 51 -13.40 -5.37 -3.05
N LEU A 52 -12.85 -5.04 -1.87
CA LEU A 52 -11.82 -5.86 -1.22
C LEU A 52 -12.36 -7.20 -0.72
N ALA A 53 -13.64 -7.27 -0.34
CA ALA A 53 -14.28 -8.51 0.09
C ALA A 53 -14.62 -9.44 -1.10
N HIS A 54 -14.87 -8.87 -2.28
CA HIS A 54 -15.12 -9.64 -3.50
C HIS A 54 -13.85 -9.90 -4.33
N GLY A 55 -12.80 -9.10 -4.12
CA GLY A 55 -11.53 -9.26 -4.81
C GLY A 55 -10.80 -10.52 -4.39
N THR A 56 -10.43 -11.34 -5.34
CA THR A 56 -9.62 -12.54 -5.13
C THR A 56 -8.16 -12.22 -5.41
N ILE A 57 -7.26 -12.70 -4.56
CA ILE A 57 -5.81 -12.63 -4.75
C ILE A 57 -5.32 -14.03 -5.02
N GLU A 58 -4.60 -14.17 -6.11
CA GLU A 58 -3.85 -15.36 -6.46
C GLU A 58 -2.38 -15.14 -6.10
N LEU A 59 -1.84 -16.01 -5.28
CA LEU A 59 -0.42 -16.05 -4.95
C LEU A 59 0.20 -17.30 -5.54
N VAL A 60 1.16 -17.09 -6.42
CA VAL A 60 1.96 -18.16 -6.99
C VAL A 60 3.41 -17.94 -6.56
N VAL A 61 3.95 -18.84 -5.75
CA VAL A 61 5.37 -18.85 -5.41
C VAL A 61 6.08 -19.86 -6.28
N ARG A 62 7.13 -19.43 -6.97
CA ARG A 62 7.96 -20.27 -7.82
C ARG A 62 9.38 -20.30 -7.29
N GLU A 63 9.87 -21.52 -7.03
CA GLU A 63 11.24 -21.77 -6.65
C GLU A 63 11.93 -22.56 -7.76
N ARG A 64 13.06 -22.05 -8.26
CA ARG A 64 13.83 -22.66 -9.37
C ARG A 64 13.02 -22.94 -10.64
N GLY A 65 11.95 -22.16 -10.88
CA GLY A 65 11.06 -22.30 -12.02
C GLY A 65 9.89 -23.26 -11.82
N GLU A 66 9.84 -23.98 -10.71
CA GLU A 66 8.72 -24.83 -10.33
C GLU A 66 7.76 -24.09 -9.40
N GLU A 67 6.47 -24.33 -9.58
CA GLU A 67 5.42 -23.76 -8.73
C GLU A 67 5.36 -24.56 -7.42
N THR A 68 5.76 -23.90 -6.32
CA THR A 68 5.87 -24.52 -4.99
C THR A 68 4.69 -24.20 -4.09
N LEU A 69 3.99 -23.09 -4.37
CA LEU A 69 2.80 -22.68 -3.64
C LEU A 69 1.81 -22.02 -4.59
N TYR A 70 0.56 -22.47 -4.54
CA TYR A 70 -0.59 -21.80 -5.11
C TYR A 70 -1.60 -21.54 -4.02
N ASP A 71 -1.96 -20.28 -3.80
CA ASP A 71 -2.99 -19.88 -2.84
C ASP A 71 -3.96 -18.90 -3.48
N LEU A 72 -5.25 -19.09 -3.22
CA LEU A 72 -6.33 -18.26 -3.71
C LEU A 72 -7.13 -17.75 -2.51
N THR A 73 -7.01 -16.47 -2.21
CA THR A 73 -7.63 -15.87 -1.02
C THR A 73 -8.28 -14.52 -1.32
N HIS A 74 -9.06 -14.03 -0.36
CA HIS A 74 -9.62 -12.68 -0.36
C HIS A 74 -8.86 -11.79 0.63
N ILE A 75 -8.84 -10.47 0.40
CA ILE A 75 -8.25 -9.53 1.37
C ILE A 75 -9.10 -9.49 2.64
N ILE A 76 -10.42 -9.43 2.47
CA ILE A 76 -11.39 -9.44 3.57
C ILE A 76 -12.13 -10.76 3.55
N SER A 77 -12.00 -11.54 4.64
CA SER A 77 -12.70 -12.82 4.77
C SER A 77 -14.13 -12.66 5.28
N ASN A 78 -14.43 -11.57 5.99
CA ASN A 78 -15.78 -11.28 6.46
C ASN A 78 -16.01 -9.77 6.52
N LEU A 79 -17.14 -9.32 5.94
CA LEU A 79 -17.60 -7.93 5.99
C LEU A 79 -19.05 -7.90 6.44
N ARG A 80 -19.32 -7.24 7.58
CA ARG A 80 -20.68 -6.99 8.07
C ARG A 80 -20.89 -5.49 8.22
N LEU A 81 -22.03 -5.01 7.74
CA LEU A 81 -22.46 -3.62 7.84
C LEU A 81 -23.77 -3.61 8.61
N LYS A 82 -23.82 -2.87 9.73
CA LYS A 82 -25.01 -2.76 10.57
C LYS A 82 -25.39 -1.29 10.74
N GLY A 83 -26.60 -0.91 10.43
CA GLY A 83 -27.13 0.45 10.53
C GLY A 83 -27.89 0.88 9.26
N LYS A 84 -28.69 1.93 9.37
CA LYS A 84 -29.57 2.40 8.28
C LYS A 84 -28.83 3.32 7.30
N ASN A 85 -28.00 4.23 7.82
CA ASN A 85 -27.26 5.21 7.04
C ASN A 85 -25.75 4.93 7.09
N ASP A 86 -25.02 5.24 6.02
CA ASP A 86 -23.58 4.97 5.94
C ASP A 86 -22.77 5.65 7.06
N ALA A 87 -23.17 6.86 7.48
CA ALA A 87 -22.50 7.58 8.57
C ALA A 87 -22.73 6.97 9.96
N GLU A 88 -23.83 6.26 10.16
CA GLU A 88 -24.25 5.64 11.44
C GLU A 88 -23.95 4.14 11.47
N ARG A 89 -23.36 3.61 10.39
CA ARG A 89 -23.06 2.17 10.30
C ARG A 89 -21.88 1.80 11.14
N ASP A 90 -22.07 0.80 11.97
CA ASP A 90 -20.99 -0.01 12.48
C ASP A 90 -20.56 -1.04 11.44
N ILE A 91 -19.28 -1.23 11.33
CA ILE A 91 -18.69 -2.24 10.48
C ILE A 91 -17.97 -3.30 11.32
N SER A 92 -18.03 -4.53 10.84
CA SER A 92 -17.15 -5.59 11.28
C SER A 92 -16.40 -6.09 10.05
N VAL A 93 -15.08 -5.89 10.05
CA VAL A 93 -14.18 -6.28 8.96
C VAL A 93 -13.17 -7.26 9.50
N THR A 94 -13.14 -8.47 8.95
CA THR A 94 -12.12 -9.48 9.29
C THR A 94 -11.19 -9.61 8.09
N ILE A 95 -9.89 -9.41 8.34
CA ILE A 95 -8.84 -9.62 7.35
C ILE A 95 -8.59 -11.13 7.24
N SER A 96 -8.33 -11.62 6.01
CA SER A 96 -8.00 -13.02 5.78
C SER A 96 -6.81 -13.47 6.64
N PRO A 97 -6.86 -14.68 7.23
CA PRO A 97 -5.76 -15.26 7.98
C PRO A 97 -4.43 -15.30 7.20
N PHE A 98 -4.50 -15.46 5.89
CA PHE A 98 -3.35 -15.39 4.98
C PHE A 98 -2.49 -14.14 5.21
N PHE A 99 -3.10 -12.95 5.36
CA PHE A 99 -2.33 -11.72 5.61
C PHE A 99 -1.67 -11.69 6.99
N ARG A 100 -2.27 -12.37 7.98
CA ARG A 100 -1.64 -12.54 9.29
C ARG A 100 -0.40 -13.42 9.19
N GLU A 101 -0.49 -14.53 8.46
CA GLU A 101 0.66 -15.42 8.22
C GLU A 101 1.78 -14.71 7.50
N MET A 102 1.46 -13.94 6.44
CA MET A 102 2.43 -13.11 5.72
C MET A 102 3.08 -12.06 6.63
N TYR A 103 2.31 -11.49 7.56
CA TYR A 103 2.83 -10.55 8.55
C TYR A 103 3.81 -11.23 9.50
N VAL A 104 3.41 -12.35 10.11
CA VAL A 104 4.25 -13.13 11.04
C VAL A 104 5.53 -13.62 10.35
N ALA A 105 5.42 -14.01 9.07
CA ALA A 105 6.56 -14.40 8.25
C ALA A 105 7.44 -13.22 7.78
N ASN A 106 7.15 -11.98 8.21
CA ASN A 106 7.83 -10.74 7.80
C ASN A 106 7.88 -10.54 6.27
N ARG A 107 6.86 -11.01 5.56
CA ARG A 107 6.72 -10.92 4.09
C ARG A 107 5.92 -9.71 3.65
N LEU A 108 5.41 -8.90 4.58
CA LEU A 108 4.67 -7.67 4.27
C LEU A 108 5.59 -6.46 4.34
N THR A 109 5.34 -5.51 3.46
CA THR A 109 6.02 -4.22 3.46
C THR A 109 5.23 -3.20 4.27
N TRP A 110 5.88 -2.59 5.25
CA TRP A 110 5.30 -1.49 6.01
C TRP A 110 5.24 -0.21 5.19
N ILE A 111 4.10 0.45 5.22
CA ILE A 111 3.89 1.73 4.56
C ILE A 111 3.32 2.71 5.59
N ASP A 112 4.00 3.85 5.76
CA ASP A 112 3.42 4.98 6.49
C ASP A 112 2.24 5.53 5.70
N VAL A 113 1.04 5.24 6.20
CA VAL A 113 -0.23 5.60 5.56
C VAL A 113 -0.39 7.12 5.52
N ALA A 114 0.01 7.85 6.58
CA ALA A 114 -0.09 9.30 6.63
C ALA A 114 0.82 9.94 5.57
N LYS A 115 2.05 9.48 5.45
CA LYS A 115 3.00 9.93 4.41
C LYS A 115 2.46 9.61 3.00
N ARG A 116 1.93 8.40 2.80
CA ARG A 116 1.34 7.99 1.51
C ARG A 116 0.16 8.88 1.10
N PHE A 117 -0.67 9.34 2.03
CA PHE A 117 -1.79 10.26 1.72
C PHE A 117 -1.32 11.66 1.36
N GLN A 118 -0.15 12.10 1.82
CA GLN A 118 0.44 13.38 1.43
C GLN A 118 1.00 13.39 -0.01
N ILE A 119 1.29 12.21 -0.56
CA ILE A 119 1.74 12.05 -1.94
C ILE A 119 0.51 12.11 -2.85
N ARG A 120 0.54 12.96 -3.89
CA ARG A 120 -0.58 13.20 -4.80
C ARG A 120 -0.50 12.31 -6.05
N GLY A 121 0.67 12.25 -6.68
CA GLY A 121 0.90 11.53 -7.93
C GLY A 121 0.71 10.02 -7.79
N SER A 122 0.00 9.40 -8.73
CA SER A 122 -0.20 7.94 -8.74
C SER A 122 1.13 7.18 -8.89
N ILE A 123 2.00 7.65 -9.79
CA ILE A 123 3.33 7.06 -10.00
C ILE A 123 4.23 7.30 -8.78
N ALA A 124 4.14 8.48 -8.15
CA ALA A 124 4.87 8.75 -6.90
C ALA A 124 4.42 7.83 -5.76
N LYS A 125 3.11 7.55 -5.63
CA LYS A 125 2.59 6.56 -4.67
C LYS A 125 3.10 5.14 -4.94
N ALA A 126 3.15 4.74 -6.22
CA ALA A 126 3.69 3.44 -6.62
C ALA A 126 5.20 3.37 -6.34
N MET A 127 5.94 4.43 -6.65
CA MET A 127 7.38 4.54 -6.38
C MET A 127 7.67 4.56 -4.87
N TYR A 128 6.86 5.22 -4.06
CA TYR A 128 6.96 5.17 -2.60
C TYR A 128 6.84 3.73 -2.09
N ARG A 129 5.80 2.99 -2.52
CA ARG A 129 5.63 1.58 -2.17
C ARG A 129 6.83 0.73 -2.62
N PHE A 130 7.32 0.93 -3.85
CA PHE A 130 8.50 0.26 -4.37
C PHE A 130 9.72 0.52 -3.49
N CYS A 131 9.99 1.76 -3.10
CA CYS A 131 11.08 2.10 -2.21
C CYS A 131 10.95 1.40 -0.83
N GLN A 132 9.74 1.28 -0.30
CA GLN A 132 9.50 0.60 0.97
C GLN A 132 9.69 -0.93 0.88
N SER A 133 9.32 -1.55 -0.25
CA SER A 133 9.54 -3.00 -0.45
C SER A 133 11.02 -3.38 -0.59
N HIS A 134 11.87 -2.43 -0.94
CA HIS A 134 13.32 -2.62 -1.06
C HIS A 134 14.10 -1.98 0.10
N ARG A 135 13.53 -2.00 1.30
CA ARG A 135 14.09 -1.28 2.47
C ARG A 135 15.50 -1.68 2.87
N GLU A 136 15.92 -2.89 2.59
CA GLU A 136 17.28 -3.37 2.90
C GLU A 136 18.35 -2.70 2.03
N ASN A 137 17.95 -2.21 0.85
CA ASN A 137 18.83 -1.50 -0.06
C ASN A 137 18.44 -0.01 -0.11
N PRO A 138 19.14 0.89 0.58
CA PRO A 138 18.79 2.31 0.60
C PRO A 138 18.91 2.98 -0.76
N VAL A 139 19.62 2.36 -1.70
CA VAL A 139 19.85 2.88 -3.05
C VAL A 139 19.34 1.90 -4.08
N PHE A 140 18.39 2.33 -4.89
CA PHE A 140 18.01 1.61 -6.11
C PHE A 140 18.76 2.21 -7.31
N ARG A 141 19.33 1.34 -8.15
CA ARG A 141 19.94 1.69 -9.45
C ARG A 141 19.42 0.73 -10.51
N GLY A 142 18.79 1.26 -11.54
CA GLY A 142 18.24 0.43 -12.62
C GLY A 142 17.78 1.24 -13.82
N TYR A 143 17.45 0.56 -14.90
CA TYR A 143 16.89 1.20 -16.08
C TYR A 143 15.44 1.62 -15.86
N ILE A 144 15.04 2.70 -16.55
CA ILE A 144 13.67 3.25 -16.45
C ILE A 144 12.62 2.21 -16.86
N GLN A 145 12.92 1.35 -17.82
CA GLN A 145 11.99 0.31 -18.28
C GLN A 145 11.70 -0.70 -17.16
N THR A 146 12.75 -1.15 -16.45
CA THR A 146 12.63 -2.07 -15.31
C THR A 146 11.82 -1.42 -14.18
N LEU A 147 12.11 -0.13 -13.89
CA LEU A 147 11.34 0.60 -12.89
C LEU A 147 9.88 0.78 -13.32
N ALA A 148 9.63 1.14 -14.59
CA ALA A 148 8.28 1.32 -15.11
C ALA A 148 7.44 0.04 -15.00
N GLN A 149 8.01 -1.11 -15.30
CA GLN A 149 7.38 -2.42 -15.07
C GLN A 149 7.07 -2.66 -13.60
N ALA A 150 8.03 -2.43 -12.71
CA ALA A 150 7.85 -2.59 -11.26
C ALA A 150 6.79 -1.64 -10.68
N LEU A 151 6.61 -0.46 -11.29
CA LEU A 151 5.58 0.51 -10.92
C LEU A 151 4.23 0.25 -11.61
N ASN A 152 4.14 -0.77 -12.46
CA ASN A 152 2.97 -1.09 -13.28
C ASN A 152 2.50 0.10 -14.15
N MET A 153 3.46 0.79 -14.77
CA MET A 153 3.19 1.88 -15.72
C MET A 153 2.75 1.29 -17.07
N ASP A 154 2.02 2.10 -17.84
CA ASP A 154 1.59 1.70 -19.19
C ASP A 154 2.82 1.38 -20.07
N SER A 155 2.93 0.12 -20.48
CA SER A 155 4.01 -0.36 -21.35
C SER A 155 3.96 0.17 -22.77
N HIS A 156 2.81 0.69 -23.21
CA HIS A 156 2.60 1.30 -24.53
C HIS A 156 2.85 2.81 -24.54
N ALA A 157 3.04 3.41 -23.35
CA ALA A 157 3.32 4.84 -23.26
C ALA A 157 4.67 5.19 -23.92
N PRO A 158 4.74 6.30 -24.69
CA PRO A 158 6.00 6.77 -25.25
C PRO A 158 7.07 6.98 -24.16
N LEU A 159 8.31 6.60 -24.44
CA LEU A 159 9.43 6.74 -23.49
C LEU A 159 9.57 8.18 -22.96
N LYS A 160 9.27 9.18 -23.79
CA LYS A 160 9.27 10.59 -23.37
C LYS A 160 8.29 10.84 -22.22
N GLU A 161 7.10 10.26 -22.30
CA GLU A 161 6.05 10.41 -21.28
C GLU A 161 6.43 9.66 -20.00
N THR A 162 6.91 8.42 -20.12
CA THR A 162 7.43 7.64 -18.99
C THR A 162 8.53 8.41 -18.25
N ARG A 163 9.47 9.02 -18.99
CA ARG A 163 10.53 9.86 -18.43
C ARG A 163 9.99 11.07 -17.68
N ARG A 164 8.98 11.73 -18.22
CA ARG A 164 8.32 12.88 -17.59
C ARG A 164 7.71 12.46 -16.27
N GLN A 165 6.88 11.42 -16.28
CA GLN A 165 6.18 10.91 -15.08
C GLN A 165 7.16 10.45 -13.98
N VAL A 166 8.22 9.74 -14.35
CA VAL A 166 9.26 9.31 -13.38
C VAL A 166 9.98 10.50 -12.76
N ARG A 167 10.32 11.55 -13.55
CA ARG A 167 10.94 12.76 -12.99
C ARG A 167 10.01 13.50 -12.04
N GLU A 168 8.73 13.65 -12.40
CA GLU A 168 7.73 14.28 -11.55
C GLU A 168 7.55 13.50 -10.25
N ALA A 169 7.50 12.16 -10.32
CA ALA A 169 7.43 11.31 -9.15
C ALA A 169 8.66 11.44 -8.24
N ILE A 170 9.87 11.47 -8.80
CA ILE A 170 11.11 11.70 -8.03
C ILE A 170 11.05 13.07 -7.36
N ALA A 171 10.68 14.13 -8.08
CA ALA A 171 10.61 15.48 -7.54
C ALA A 171 9.62 15.58 -6.36
N GLU A 172 8.43 14.97 -6.50
CA GLU A 172 7.43 14.93 -5.43
C GLU A 172 7.95 14.16 -4.21
N LEU A 173 8.58 13.00 -4.41
CA LEU A 173 9.11 12.20 -3.30
C LEU A 173 10.30 12.86 -2.60
N VAL A 174 11.10 13.66 -3.30
CA VAL A 174 12.13 14.52 -2.70
C VAL A 174 11.49 15.62 -1.84
N GLU A 175 10.45 16.29 -2.35
CA GLU A 175 9.68 17.28 -1.59
C GLU A 175 9.10 16.69 -0.30
N LYS A 176 8.60 15.44 -0.37
CA LYS A 176 8.02 14.72 0.78
C LYS A 176 9.06 14.03 1.67
N LYS A 177 10.35 14.29 1.47
CA LYS A 177 11.47 13.71 2.24
C LYS A 177 11.49 12.17 2.26
N VAL A 178 11.03 11.54 1.19
CA VAL A 178 11.13 10.08 0.97
C VAL A 178 12.44 9.76 0.28
N LEU A 179 12.79 10.59 -0.70
CA LEU A 179 14.03 10.48 -1.47
C LEU A 179 14.95 11.67 -1.18
N GLU A 180 16.25 11.42 -1.30
CA GLU A 180 17.26 12.47 -1.25
C GLU A 180 17.29 13.26 -2.57
N LYS A 181 17.79 14.49 -2.51
CA LYS A 181 17.99 15.37 -3.68
C LYS A 181 18.97 14.80 -4.73
N THR A 182 19.76 13.82 -4.34
CA THR A 182 20.66 13.06 -5.22
C THR A 182 19.96 12.04 -6.09
N SER A 183 18.65 11.80 -5.85
CA SER A 183 17.84 10.91 -6.69
C SER A 183 17.59 11.52 -8.06
N ILE A 184 17.87 10.76 -9.13
CA ILE A 184 17.90 11.31 -10.49
C ILE A 184 17.52 10.27 -11.55
N LEU A 185 16.90 10.73 -12.65
CA LEU A 185 16.85 10.04 -13.92
C LEU A 185 17.87 10.65 -14.88
N THR A 186 18.90 9.87 -15.21
CA THR A 186 19.99 10.30 -16.10
C THR A 186 19.55 10.40 -17.58
N ARG A 187 20.40 11.01 -18.43
CA ARG A 187 20.17 11.06 -19.88
C ARG A 187 20.16 9.66 -20.51
N GLY A 188 20.94 8.72 -19.99
CA GLY A 188 21.03 7.32 -20.43
C GLY A 188 19.93 6.39 -19.92
N ASN A 189 18.79 6.93 -19.45
CA ASN A 189 17.64 6.17 -18.93
C ASN A 189 17.95 5.36 -17.64
N MET A 190 19.04 5.62 -16.96
CA MET A 190 19.29 5.04 -15.65
C MET A 190 18.62 5.88 -14.58
N VAL A 191 17.90 5.21 -13.68
CA VAL A 191 17.26 5.80 -12.50
C VAL A 191 18.10 5.45 -11.28
N ILE A 192 18.37 6.45 -10.46
CA ILE A 192 19.03 6.31 -9.17
C ILE A 192 18.07 6.89 -8.14
N LEU A 193 17.61 6.07 -7.19
CA LEU A 193 16.74 6.49 -6.08
C LEU A 193 17.51 6.29 -4.79
N ASN A 194 17.84 7.37 -4.11
CA ASN A 194 18.48 7.35 -2.80
C ASN A 194 17.42 7.68 -1.75
N ARG A 195 17.13 6.75 -0.82
CA ARG A 195 16.16 6.97 0.24
C ARG A 195 16.77 7.79 1.37
N THR A 196 15.95 8.64 1.97
CA THR A 196 16.33 9.35 3.20
C THR A 196 16.35 8.38 4.38
N ALA A 197 17.18 8.65 5.40
CA ALA A 197 17.19 7.88 6.65
C ALA A 197 15.82 7.93 7.38
N GLU A 198 15.08 9.04 7.27
CA GLU A 198 13.72 9.21 7.83
C GLU A 198 12.66 8.37 7.11
N ALA A 199 12.95 7.84 5.93
CA ALA A 199 12.03 6.99 5.17
C ALA A 199 12.20 5.50 5.52
N LEU A 200 13.17 5.18 6.36
CA LEU A 200 13.36 3.86 6.94
C LEU A 200 12.49 3.75 8.19
N PRO A 201 11.65 2.72 8.33
CA PRO A 201 10.89 2.46 9.55
C PRO A 201 11.79 2.05 10.70
#